data_ebad2fbf95aa060cdd0e592cf5bba855
#
_entry.id   ebad2fbf95aa060cdd0e592cf5bba855
#
_cell.length_a   1.000
_cell.length_b   1.000
_cell.length_c   1.000
_cell.angle_alpha   90.00
_cell.angle_beta   90.00
_cell.angle_gamma   90.00
#
_symmetry.space_group_name_H-M   'P 1'
#
loop_
_entity.id
_entity.type
_entity.pdbx_description
1 polymer ?
#
loop_
_entity_poly.entity_id
_entity_poly.type
_entity_poly.pdbx_seq_one_letter_code
_entity_poly.pdbx_strand_id
1 'polypeptide(L)'
;MAPKPVATSRPIDIVPARRRPMLSVAIAVAEQEASQYRYSARGGEQRWIGTLEAENRDSALLDVISRIRETSDVERIRFVVQLSPRSMLWAMRDEIALLMPGVWIERPRLSDETLIRQACMGLRESAPVPAGPVWVATDGSVRGRFTGYGWLASSGEYGLQGFRHSVKLIGPKVVLVAELRAIGSAVQKLRGRDITVLSDSKHAIAMVHRWMAGHDVLPDGYATYRESGRTPGLVRAREMIYQERDRLTLVWVKGHRGEPLNEGADALARLASRYALGGSGLDSAEYRRRADDLAATFSREFNRQRTA
;
A
#
# COMPACT_ATOMS: atom_id res chain seq x y z
N MET A 1 74.19 50.10 0.73
CA MET A 1 72.82 49.80 0.14
C MET A 1 72.15 48.72 0.98
N ALA A 2 71.15 49.09 1.76
CA ALA A 2 70.42 48.17 2.57
C ALA A 2 69.25 47.54 1.74
N PRO A 3 68.97 46.25 1.88
CA PRO A 3 67.88 45.61 1.11
C PRO A 3 66.51 46.06 1.63
N LYS A 4 65.55 46.31 0.70
CA LYS A 4 64.21 46.69 1.00
C LYS A 4 63.42 45.40 1.56
N PRO A 5 62.54 45.60 2.53
CA PRO A 5 61.78 44.50 3.08
C PRO A 5 60.72 43.95 2.03
N VAL A 6 60.69 42.64 1.90
CA VAL A 6 59.71 41.90 1.10
C VAL A 6 58.37 41.99 1.82
N ALA A 7 57.34 42.47 1.11
CA ALA A 7 55.99 42.53 1.61
C ALA A 7 55.42 41.08 1.80
N THR A 8 55.17 40.67 3.03
CA THR A 8 54.46 39.44 3.38
C THR A 8 52.99 39.60 3.00
N SER A 9 52.54 38.79 2.00
CA SER A 9 51.14 38.67 1.65
C SER A 9 50.38 38.13 2.84
N ARG A 10 49.32 38.85 3.25
CA ARG A 10 48.37 38.36 4.27
C ARG A 10 47.70 37.08 3.78
N PRO A 11 47.52 36.07 4.64
CA PRO A 11 46.75 34.88 4.27
C PRO A 11 45.29 35.29 3.95
N ILE A 12 44.80 34.83 2.81
CA ILE A 12 43.38 34.97 2.43
C ILE A 12 42.61 34.07 3.37
N ASP A 13 41.85 34.67 4.29
CA ASP A 13 40.85 33.93 5.10
C ASP A 13 39.77 33.35 4.17
N ILE A 14 39.91 32.08 3.83
CA ILE A 14 38.88 31.33 3.14
C ILE A 14 37.78 31.07 4.17
N VAL A 15 36.83 32.00 4.26
CA VAL A 15 35.59 31.76 5.01
C VAL A 15 34.88 30.56 4.36
N PRO A 16 34.69 29.45 5.08
CA PRO A 16 34.03 28.29 4.49
C PRO A 16 32.63 28.74 4.07
N ALA A 17 32.34 28.59 2.78
CA ALA A 17 31.01 28.89 2.25
C ALA A 17 29.97 28.11 3.08
N ARG A 18 29.12 28.83 3.83
CA ARG A 18 28.01 28.22 4.58
C ARG A 18 27.24 27.37 3.61
N ARG A 19 27.22 26.04 3.81
CA ARG A 19 26.39 25.12 3.01
C ARG A 19 24.96 25.62 3.12
N ARG A 20 24.41 26.15 2.02
CA ARG A 20 22.99 26.56 1.99
C ARG A 20 22.13 25.40 2.39
N PRO A 21 21.11 25.59 3.23
CA PRO A 21 20.23 24.51 3.69
C PRO A 21 19.58 23.84 2.50
N MET A 22 19.51 22.49 2.53
CA MET A 22 18.86 21.67 1.53
C MET A 22 17.62 21.04 2.15
N LEU A 23 16.45 21.25 1.54
CA LEU A 23 15.21 20.62 1.96
C LEU A 23 15.11 19.23 1.36
N SER A 24 14.90 18.21 2.18
CA SER A 24 14.55 16.87 1.70
C SER A 24 13.03 16.72 1.68
N VAL A 25 12.49 16.33 0.52
CA VAL A 25 11.04 16.15 0.31
C VAL A 25 10.78 14.73 -0.18
N ALA A 26 9.98 13.96 0.55
CA ALA A 26 9.47 12.67 0.07
C ALA A 26 8.12 12.85 -0.63
N ILE A 27 7.95 12.14 -1.75
CA ILE A 27 6.71 12.15 -2.54
C ILE A 27 6.14 10.74 -2.62
N ALA A 28 4.84 10.62 -2.34
CA ALA A 28 4.03 9.44 -2.59
C ALA A 28 2.94 9.79 -3.61
N VAL A 29 2.77 8.94 -4.62
CA VAL A 29 1.78 9.11 -5.70
C VAL A 29 1.00 7.81 -5.86
N ALA A 30 -0.32 7.89 -5.99
CA ALA A 30 -1.21 6.78 -6.30
C ALA A 30 -2.17 7.15 -7.43
N GLU A 31 -2.31 6.24 -8.38
CA GLU A 31 -3.34 6.31 -9.41
C GLU A 31 -4.72 6.06 -8.78
N GLN A 32 -5.71 6.89 -9.13
CA GLN A 32 -7.10 6.76 -8.70
C GLN A 32 -7.96 6.15 -9.80
N GLU A 33 -7.93 6.77 -10.97
CA GLU A 33 -8.59 6.37 -12.20
C GLU A 33 -7.60 6.54 -13.36
N ALA A 34 -7.95 6.08 -14.55
CA ALA A 34 -7.09 6.22 -15.71
C ALA A 34 -6.62 7.68 -15.86
N SER A 35 -5.31 7.88 -15.86
CA SER A 35 -4.65 9.19 -15.97
C SER A 35 -4.86 10.18 -14.82
N GLN A 36 -5.60 9.82 -13.77
CA GLN A 36 -5.76 10.64 -12.57
C GLN A 36 -4.88 10.12 -11.42
N TYR A 37 -4.07 11.01 -10.87
CA TYR A 37 -3.15 10.70 -9.78
C TYR A 37 -3.41 11.58 -8.58
N ARG A 38 -3.38 10.97 -7.39
CA ARG A 38 -3.25 11.70 -6.13
C ARG A 38 -1.82 11.70 -5.68
N TYR A 39 -1.41 12.80 -5.05
CA TYR A 39 -0.09 12.88 -4.43
C TYR A 39 -0.14 13.44 -3.02
N SER A 40 0.83 13.04 -2.24
CA SER A 40 1.19 13.65 -0.97
C SER A 40 2.70 13.76 -0.90
N ALA A 41 3.19 14.94 -0.56
CA ALA A 41 4.60 15.19 -0.34
C ALA A 41 4.85 15.80 1.04
N ARG A 42 6.00 15.53 1.62
CA ARG A 42 6.44 16.02 2.93
C ARG A 42 7.87 16.47 2.86
N GLY A 43 8.14 17.66 3.44
CA GLY A 43 9.50 18.20 3.56
C GLY A 43 9.59 19.16 4.75
N GLY A 44 10.35 18.79 5.80
CA GLY A 44 10.33 19.51 7.06
C GLY A 44 8.91 19.58 7.62
N GLU A 45 8.44 20.80 7.92
CA GLU A 45 7.06 21.03 8.37
C GLU A 45 6.06 21.21 7.21
N GLN A 46 6.54 21.36 5.98
CA GLN A 46 5.72 21.60 4.81
C GLN A 46 5.01 20.32 4.31
N ARG A 47 3.77 20.50 3.84
CA ARG A 47 2.94 19.43 3.29
C ARG A 47 2.28 19.90 1.99
N TRP A 48 2.40 19.07 0.97
CA TRP A 48 1.72 19.27 -0.31
C TRP A 48 0.82 18.07 -0.58
N ILE A 49 -0.44 18.33 -0.91
CA ILE A 49 -1.42 17.30 -1.22
C ILE A 49 -2.29 17.81 -2.36
N GLY A 50 -2.63 16.92 -3.27
CA GLY A 50 -3.52 17.26 -4.37
C GLY A 50 -3.76 16.11 -5.32
N THR A 51 -4.44 16.45 -6.40
CA THR A 51 -4.69 15.59 -7.55
C THR A 51 -4.13 16.26 -8.80
N LEU A 52 -3.79 15.44 -9.79
CA LEU A 52 -3.34 15.88 -11.10
C LEU A 52 -3.69 14.83 -12.16
N GLU A 53 -3.72 15.25 -13.42
CA GLU A 53 -3.83 14.37 -14.57
C GLU A 53 -2.44 14.16 -15.17
N ALA A 54 -2.08 12.92 -15.50
CA ALA A 54 -0.82 12.55 -16.11
C ALA A 54 -0.97 11.27 -16.92
N GLU A 55 -0.16 11.11 -17.95
CA GLU A 55 -0.17 9.89 -18.79
C GLU A 55 0.27 8.64 -18.02
N ASN A 56 1.19 8.82 -17.08
CA ASN A 56 1.76 7.73 -16.30
C ASN A 56 2.33 8.27 -14.97
N ARG A 57 2.75 7.34 -14.12
CA ARG A 57 3.27 7.65 -12.78
C ARG A 57 4.53 8.53 -12.80
N ASP A 58 5.41 8.35 -13.79
CA ASP A 58 6.65 9.11 -13.90
C ASP A 58 6.35 10.58 -14.27
N SER A 59 5.42 10.81 -15.20
CA SER A 59 4.92 12.15 -15.54
C SER A 59 4.23 12.80 -14.35
N ALA A 60 3.37 12.06 -13.62
CA ALA A 60 2.73 12.55 -12.41
C ALA A 60 3.75 13.03 -11.36
N LEU A 61 4.83 12.26 -11.15
CA LEU A 61 5.89 12.64 -10.22
C LEU A 61 6.64 13.88 -10.67
N LEU A 62 6.93 14.00 -11.96
CA LEU A 62 7.61 15.17 -12.51
C LEU A 62 6.77 16.44 -12.31
N ASP A 63 5.46 16.38 -12.54
CA ASP A 63 4.54 17.49 -12.31
C ASP A 63 4.49 17.89 -10.83
N VAL A 64 4.48 16.91 -9.91
CA VAL A 64 4.54 17.20 -8.47
C VAL A 64 5.86 17.87 -8.09
N ILE A 65 6.98 17.40 -8.63
CA ILE A 65 8.32 18.01 -8.41
C ILE A 65 8.31 19.46 -8.89
N SER A 66 7.79 19.73 -10.10
CA SER A 66 7.71 21.08 -10.67
C SER A 66 6.85 22.01 -9.80
N ARG A 67 5.66 21.57 -9.39
CA ARG A 67 4.77 22.35 -8.51
C ARG A 67 5.40 22.67 -7.17
N ILE A 68 6.08 21.72 -6.55
CA ILE A 68 6.76 21.93 -5.27
C ILE A 68 7.92 22.90 -5.46
N ARG A 69 8.67 22.78 -6.56
CA ARG A 69 9.78 23.70 -6.87
C ARG A 69 9.30 25.13 -7.07
N GLU A 70 8.17 25.32 -7.76
CA GLU A 70 7.56 26.63 -8.02
C GLU A 70 7.01 27.29 -6.75
N THR A 71 6.49 26.49 -5.83
CA THR A 71 5.85 26.97 -4.58
C THR A 71 6.80 27.05 -3.39
N SER A 72 8.04 26.60 -3.53
CA SER A 72 9.03 26.57 -2.46
C SER A 72 10.02 27.70 -2.55
N ASP A 73 10.22 28.43 -1.45
CA ASP A 73 11.25 29.47 -1.31
C ASP A 73 12.67 28.89 -1.12
N VAL A 74 12.78 27.56 -0.98
CA VAL A 74 14.08 26.91 -0.75
C VAL A 74 14.80 26.68 -2.07
N GLU A 75 16.02 27.25 -2.19
CA GLU A 75 16.81 27.15 -3.42
C GLU A 75 17.25 25.72 -3.77
N ARG A 76 17.41 24.85 -2.77
CA ARG A 76 17.95 23.50 -2.94
C ARG A 76 17.01 22.47 -2.37
N ILE A 77 16.43 21.62 -3.23
CA ILE A 77 15.46 20.58 -2.85
C ILE A 77 15.96 19.22 -3.33
N ARG A 78 16.03 18.28 -2.39
CA ARG A 78 16.30 16.88 -2.64
C ARG A 78 14.99 16.10 -2.59
N PHE A 79 14.51 15.61 -3.72
CA PHE A 79 13.32 14.78 -3.82
C PHE A 79 13.65 13.31 -3.62
N VAL A 80 13.00 12.69 -2.65
CA VAL A 80 13.14 11.29 -2.29
C VAL A 80 11.94 10.52 -2.81
N VAL A 81 12.14 9.65 -3.81
CA VAL A 81 11.05 8.95 -4.49
C VAL A 81 11.29 7.44 -4.54
N GLN A 82 10.21 6.68 -4.27
CA GLN A 82 10.23 5.23 -4.41
C GLN A 82 9.73 4.84 -5.80
N LEU A 83 10.66 4.64 -6.72
CA LEU A 83 10.40 4.28 -8.10
C LEU A 83 10.96 2.91 -8.46
N SER A 84 10.36 2.28 -9.47
CA SER A 84 10.93 1.12 -10.12
C SER A 84 12.36 1.42 -10.60
N PRO A 85 13.29 0.45 -10.57
CA PRO A 85 14.60 0.62 -11.19
C PRO A 85 14.56 0.99 -12.67
N ARG A 86 13.44 0.67 -13.37
CA ARG A 86 13.20 0.95 -14.79
C ARG A 86 12.47 2.28 -15.04
N SER A 87 12.18 3.08 -14.01
CA SER A 87 11.54 4.39 -14.19
C SER A 87 12.40 5.31 -15.06
N MET A 88 11.76 6.00 -15.98
CA MET A 88 12.38 7.00 -16.85
C MET A 88 13.01 8.15 -16.06
N LEU A 89 12.48 8.49 -14.91
CA LEU A 89 13.02 9.56 -14.07
C LEU A 89 14.45 9.30 -13.59
N TRP A 90 14.88 8.02 -13.49
CA TRP A 90 16.27 7.72 -13.19
C TRP A 90 17.20 7.97 -14.37
N ALA A 91 16.75 7.76 -15.58
CA ALA A 91 17.50 8.05 -16.80
C ALA A 91 17.62 9.56 -17.03
N MET A 92 16.56 10.31 -16.74
CA MET A 92 16.43 11.75 -17.00
C MET A 92 16.86 12.64 -15.82
N ARG A 93 17.38 12.07 -14.72
CA ARG A 93 17.64 12.84 -13.50
C ARG A 93 18.64 13.99 -13.68
N ASP A 94 19.64 13.80 -14.56
CA ASP A 94 20.66 14.80 -14.82
C ASP A 94 20.12 15.93 -15.72
N GLU A 95 19.26 15.61 -16.69
CA GLU A 95 18.48 16.58 -17.48
C GLU A 95 17.50 17.38 -16.61
N ILE A 96 16.82 16.71 -15.69
CA ILE A 96 15.92 17.38 -14.73
C ILE A 96 16.69 18.36 -13.85
N ALA A 97 17.88 18.00 -13.38
CA ALA A 97 18.73 18.89 -12.60
C ALA A 97 19.22 20.11 -13.41
N LEU A 98 19.40 19.96 -14.71
CA LEU A 98 19.74 21.07 -15.62
C LEU A 98 18.54 21.99 -15.87
N LEU A 99 17.36 21.43 -16.11
CA LEU A 99 16.14 22.17 -16.39
C LEU A 99 15.55 22.85 -15.14
N MET A 100 15.76 22.24 -13.96
CA MET A 100 15.32 22.75 -12.67
C MET A 100 16.51 22.95 -11.72
N PRO A 101 17.27 24.04 -11.82
CA PRO A 101 18.41 24.27 -10.96
C PRO A 101 18.06 24.21 -9.48
N GLY A 102 18.87 23.48 -8.72
CA GLY A 102 18.62 23.26 -7.29
C GLY A 102 17.72 22.07 -6.96
N VAL A 103 17.29 21.30 -7.94
CA VAL A 103 16.51 20.07 -7.76
C VAL A 103 17.37 18.83 -7.95
N TRP A 104 17.26 17.88 -7.02
CA TRP A 104 17.89 16.55 -7.12
C TRP A 104 16.84 15.46 -6.84
N ILE A 105 16.79 14.43 -7.69
CA ILE A 105 15.98 13.25 -7.48
C ILE A 105 16.87 12.12 -7.00
N GLU A 106 16.59 11.58 -5.82
CA GLU A 106 17.39 10.52 -5.21
C GLU A 106 16.54 9.34 -4.76
N ARG A 107 17.21 8.18 -4.73
CA ARG A 107 16.64 6.98 -4.10
C ARG A 107 16.59 7.14 -2.59
N PRO A 108 15.60 6.54 -1.91
CA PRO A 108 15.53 6.55 -0.47
C PRO A 108 16.78 5.98 0.21
N ARG A 109 17.20 6.63 1.28
CA ARG A 109 18.18 6.14 2.25
C ARG A 109 17.44 5.69 3.52
N LEU A 110 18.08 4.95 4.41
CA LEU A 110 17.50 4.57 5.69
C LEU A 110 17.04 5.78 6.51
N SER A 111 17.78 6.89 6.46
CA SER A 111 17.41 8.15 7.12
C SER A 111 16.11 8.78 6.60
N ASP A 112 15.66 8.42 5.41
CA ASP A 112 14.45 8.97 4.78
C ASP A 112 13.17 8.20 5.14
N GLU A 113 13.27 7.09 5.87
CA GLU A 113 12.15 6.18 6.13
C GLU A 113 10.96 6.89 6.81
N THR A 114 11.23 7.75 7.78
CA THR A 114 10.20 8.52 8.48
C THR A 114 9.50 9.50 7.54
N LEU A 115 10.25 10.21 6.71
CA LEU A 115 9.72 11.18 5.76
C LEU A 115 8.84 10.52 4.70
N ILE A 116 9.29 9.38 4.15
CA ILE A 116 8.51 8.56 3.21
C ILE A 116 7.23 8.05 3.85
N ARG A 117 7.31 7.55 5.09
CA ARG A 117 6.15 7.08 5.83
C ARG A 117 5.11 8.18 6.00
N GLN A 118 5.53 9.40 6.33
CA GLN A 118 4.65 10.56 6.45
C GLN A 118 4.00 10.93 5.11
N ALA A 119 4.74 10.92 4.00
CA ALA A 119 4.18 11.15 2.66
C ALA A 119 3.14 10.08 2.30
N CYS A 120 3.44 8.80 2.53
CA CYS A 120 2.49 7.69 2.31
C CYS A 120 1.25 7.77 3.20
N MET A 121 1.39 8.20 4.46
CA MET A 121 0.24 8.42 5.36
C MET A 121 -0.63 9.56 4.84
N GLY A 122 -0.04 10.71 4.46
CA GLY A 122 -0.77 11.83 3.88
C GLY A 122 -1.53 11.47 2.61
N LEU A 123 -0.99 10.59 1.78
CA LEU A 123 -1.67 10.06 0.61
C LEU A 123 -2.91 9.21 0.97
N ARG A 124 -2.85 8.46 2.07
CA ARG A 124 -3.96 7.66 2.58
C ARG A 124 -5.05 8.52 3.24
N GLU A 125 -4.66 9.50 4.05
CA GLU A 125 -5.57 10.43 4.73
C GLU A 125 -6.36 11.31 3.75
N SER A 126 -5.74 11.68 2.63
CA SER A 126 -6.38 12.48 1.58
C SER A 126 -7.25 11.66 0.62
N ALA A 127 -7.27 10.33 0.74
CA ALA A 127 -8.20 9.51 -0.01
C ALA A 127 -9.63 9.87 0.41
N PRO A 128 -10.54 10.19 -0.53
CA PRO A 128 -11.93 10.23 -0.18
C PRO A 128 -12.28 8.85 0.39
N VAL A 129 -12.68 8.81 1.66
CA VAL A 129 -13.25 7.58 2.24
C VAL A 129 -14.61 7.46 1.55
N PRO A 130 -14.87 6.41 0.77
CA PRO A 130 -16.19 6.19 0.21
C PRO A 130 -17.18 6.20 1.38
N ALA A 131 -18.09 7.17 1.40
CA ALA A 131 -19.06 7.30 2.47
C ALA A 131 -20.07 6.13 2.42
N GLY A 132 -20.42 5.58 3.59
CA GLY A 132 -21.49 4.63 3.73
C GLY A 132 -21.05 3.18 4.04
N PRO A 133 -22.03 2.36 4.47
CA PRO A 133 -21.80 0.96 4.79
C PRO A 133 -21.42 0.16 3.55
N VAL A 134 -20.59 -0.86 3.73
CA VAL A 134 -20.10 -1.72 2.65
C VAL A 134 -20.24 -3.19 3.00
N TRP A 135 -20.69 -3.98 2.03
CA TRP A 135 -20.65 -5.43 2.09
C TRP A 135 -19.33 -5.92 1.51
N VAL A 136 -18.67 -6.86 2.17
CA VAL A 136 -17.42 -7.44 1.68
C VAL A 136 -17.43 -8.94 1.90
N ALA A 137 -17.19 -9.72 0.86
CA ALA A 137 -16.96 -11.15 1.00
C ALA A 137 -15.47 -11.47 1.05
N THR A 138 -15.12 -12.54 1.75
CA THR A 138 -13.74 -12.96 1.98
C THR A 138 -13.61 -14.47 1.81
N ASP A 139 -12.50 -14.92 1.20
CA ASP A 139 -12.24 -16.33 1.00
C ASP A 139 -10.74 -16.66 1.00
N GLY A 140 -10.41 -17.94 1.24
CA GLY A 140 -9.08 -18.52 1.24
C GLY A 140 -8.94 -19.71 0.32
N SER A 141 -7.88 -19.80 -0.45
CA SER A 141 -7.58 -20.90 -1.37
C SER A 141 -6.21 -21.51 -1.09
N VAL A 142 -6.14 -22.84 -1.02
CA VAL A 142 -4.89 -23.57 -0.77
C VAL A 142 -4.56 -24.49 -1.93
N ARG A 143 -3.30 -24.43 -2.42
CA ARG A 143 -2.74 -25.29 -3.48
C ARG A 143 -1.38 -25.80 -3.09
N GLY A 144 -1.30 -27.04 -2.64
CA GLY A 144 -0.04 -27.59 -2.13
C GLY A 144 0.53 -26.74 -1.00
N ARG A 145 1.71 -26.14 -1.20
CA ARG A 145 2.38 -25.26 -0.21
C ARG A 145 2.09 -23.78 -0.42
N PHE A 146 1.23 -23.42 -1.36
CA PHE A 146 0.88 -22.06 -1.68
C PHE A 146 -0.57 -21.78 -1.29
N THR A 147 -0.76 -20.62 -0.71
CA THR A 147 -2.05 -20.17 -0.21
C THR A 147 -2.35 -18.82 -0.84
N GLY A 148 -3.57 -18.61 -1.25
CA GLY A 148 -4.10 -17.32 -1.65
C GLY A 148 -5.23 -16.91 -0.74
N TYR A 149 -5.42 -15.63 -0.56
CA TYR A 149 -6.66 -15.08 -0.02
C TYR A 149 -7.17 -13.98 -0.94
N GLY A 150 -8.48 -13.79 -0.93
CA GLY A 150 -9.16 -12.74 -1.68
C GLY A 150 -10.29 -12.13 -0.87
N TRP A 151 -10.60 -10.88 -1.15
CA TRP A 151 -11.81 -10.23 -0.68
C TRP A 151 -12.33 -9.29 -1.77
N LEU A 152 -13.64 -9.12 -1.82
CA LEU A 152 -14.34 -8.25 -2.77
C LEU A 152 -15.46 -7.48 -2.05
N ALA A 153 -15.46 -6.16 -2.21
CA ALA A 153 -16.47 -5.27 -1.63
C ALA A 153 -17.58 -4.93 -2.66
N SER A 154 -18.75 -4.59 -2.16
CA SER A 154 -19.88 -4.11 -2.97
C SER A 154 -19.57 -2.81 -3.73
N SER A 155 -18.61 -2.02 -3.24
CA SER A 155 -18.07 -0.84 -3.90
C SER A 155 -17.15 -1.13 -5.10
N GLY A 156 -16.81 -2.41 -5.35
CA GLY A 156 -15.85 -2.81 -6.38
C GLY A 156 -14.40 -2.84 -5.89
N GLU A 157 -14.11 -2.35 -4.69
CA GLU A 157 -12.79 -2.48 -4.08
C GLU A 157 -12.49 -3.94 -3.78
N TYR A 158 -11.27 -4.35 -3.99
CA TYR A 158 -10.84 -5.73 -3.76
C TYR A 158 -9.41 -5.81 -3.25
N GLY A 159 -9.04 -6.97 -2.77
CA GLY A 159 -7.64 -7.30 -2.46
C GLY A 159 -7.42 -8.80 -2.56
N LEU A 160 -6.21 -9.14 -2.99
CA LEU A 160 -5.77 -10.52 -3.07
C LEU A 160 -4.28 -10.63 -2.82
N GLN A 161 -3.85 -11.72 -2.21
CA GLN A 161 -2.43 -12.00 -2.01
C GLN A 161 -2.16 -13.49 -1.94
N GLY A 162 -1.17 -13.95 -2.70
CA GLY A 162 -0.62 -15.30 -2.59
C GLY A 162 0.64 -15.33 -1.74
N PHE A 163 0.86 -16.42 -1.01
CA PHE A 163 2.04 -16.64 -0.20
C PHE A 163 2.32 -18.14 0.01
N ARG A 164 3.55 -18.47 0.35
CA ARG A 164 3.93 -19.81 0.79
C ARG A 164 3.69 -19.94 2.29
N HIS A 165 2.87 -20.92 2.70
CA HIS A 165 2.63 -21.17 4.11
C HIS A 165 3.74 -22.04 4.75
N SER A 166 3.82 -22.00 6.08
CA SER A 166 4.77 -22.80 6.86
C SER A 166 4.44 -24.28 6.77
N VAL A 167 5.45 -25.13 6.72
CA VAL A 167 5.29 -26.61 6.80
C VAL A 167 4.67 -27.08 8.11
N LYS A 168 4.69 -26.26 9.15
CA LYS A 168 4.06 -26.55 10.44
C LYS A 168 2.54 -26.40 10.42
N LEU A 169 1.99 -25.71 9.39
CA LEU A 169 0.56 -25.56 9.20
C LEU A 169 0.10 -26.59 8.17
N ILE A 170 -0.80 -27.48 8.53
CA ILE A 170 -1.31 -28.56 7.67
C ILE A 170 -2.83 -28.59 7.69
N GLY A 171 -3.42 -29.00 6.56
CA GLY A 171 -4.85 -29.25 6.43
C GLY A 171 -5.74 -28.03 6.71
N PRO A 172 -6.85 -28.22 7.44
CA PRO A 172 -7.85 -27.16 7.69
C PRO A 172 -7.29 -25.91 8.36
N LYS A 173 -6.17 -26.02 9.10
CA LYS A 173 -5.51 -24.89 9.76
C LYS A 173 -4.95 -23.88 8.75
N VAL A 174 -4.45 -24.35 7.61
CA VAL A 174 -3.94 -23.47 6.54
C VAL A 174 -5.09 -22.67 5.92
N VAL A 175 -6.23 -23.34 5.67
CA VAL A 175 -7.42 -22.68 5.12
C VAL A 175 -7.89 -21.59 6.08
N LEU A 176 -8.03 -21.92 7.37
CA LEU A 176 -8.44 -20.95 8.39
C LEU A 176 -7.51 -19.73 8.45
N VAL A 177 -6.19 -19.93 8.32
CA VAL A 177 -5.23 -18.82 8.26
C VAL A 177 -5.46 -17.94 7.04
N ALA A 178 -5.79 -18.51 5.88
CA ALA A 178 -6.10 -17.76 4.66
C ALA A 178 -7.36 -16.92 4.82
N GLU A 179 -8.45 -17.53 5.32
CA GLU A 179 -9.72 -16.86 5.62
C GLU A 179 -9.53 -15.66 6.57
N LEU A 180 -8.87 -15.89 7.68
CA LEU A 180 -8.60 -14.84 8.66
C LEU A 180 -7.72 -13.70 8.09
N ARG A 181 -6.81 -14.02 7.18
CA ARG A 181 -6.02 -13.01 6.47
C ARG A 181 -6.86 -12.20 5.49
N ALA A 182 -7.80 -12.85 4.80
CA ALA A 182 -8.74 -12.17 3.92
C ALA A 182 -9.56 -11.14 4.71
N ILE A 183 -10.17 -11.56 5.83
CA ILE A 183 -10.95 -10.69 6.71
C ILE A 183 -10.08 -9.54 7.23
N GLY A 184 -8.89 -9.84 7.79
CA GLY A 184 -7.98 -8.81 8.29
C GLY A 184 -7.53 -7.82 7.22
N SER A 185 -7.30 -8.28 5.99
CA SER A 185 -6.95 -7.41 4.86
C SER A 185 -8.10 -6.51 4.43
N ALA A 186 -9.32 -7.02 4.37
CA ALA A 186 -10.52 -6.25 4.06
C ALA A 186 -10.76 -5.16 5.10
N VAL A 187 -10.78 -5.51 6.39
CA VAL A 187 -10.97 -4.56 7.50
C VAL A 187 -9.90 -3.46 7.48
N GLN A 188 -8.65 -3.82 7.19
CA GLN A 188 -7.55 -2.85 7.09
C GLN A 188 -7.74 -1.87 5.92
N LYS A 189 -8.25 -2.34 4.80
CA LYS A 189 -8.40 -1.52 3.59
C LYS A 189 -9.65 -0.65 3.62
N LEU A 190 -10.74 -1.15 4.21
CA LEU A 190 -12.03 -0.49 4.29
C LEU A 190 -12.21 0.32 5.60
N ARG A 191 -11.13 0.89 6.14
CA ARG A 191 -11.16 1.67 7.37
C ARG A 191 -12.13 2.86 7.28
N GLY A 192 -12.76 3.17 8.42
CA GLY A 192 -13.68 4.31 8.54
C GLY A 192 -15.07 4.07 7.94
N ARG A 193 -15.40 2.83 7.53
CA ARG A 193 -16.71 2.43 7.01
C ARG A 193 -17.32 1.36 7.91
N ASP A 194 -18.65 1.33 8.00
CA ASP A 194 -19.36 0.18 8.57
C ASP A 194 -19.27 -0.98 7.59
N ILE A 195 -18.73 -2.11 8.04
CA ILE A 195 -18.42 -3.26 7.19
C ILE A 195 -19.28 -4.43 7.59
N THR A 196 -20.04 -4.98 6.63
CA THR A 196 -20.66 -6.29 6.75
C THR A 196 -19.80 -7.32 6.02
N VAL A 197 -19.12 -8.17 6.78
CA VAL A 197 -18.25 -9.23 6.25
C VAL A 197 -19.07 -10.49 5.99
N LEU A 198 -19.06 -10.96 4.76
CA LEU A 198 -19.62 -12.24 4.32
C LEU A 198 -18.48 -13.28 4.28
N SER A 199 -18.66 -14.40 4.94
CA SER A 199 -17.73 -15.54 4.85
C SER A 199 -18.48 -16.87 4.93
N ASP A 200 -18.05 -17.85 4.17
CA ASP A 200 -18.60 -19.22 4.27
C ASP A 200 -17.86 -20.07 5.32
N SER A 201 -16.77 -19.55 5.88
CA SER A 201 -15.99 -20.19 6.93
C SER A 201 -16.57 -19.91 8.32
N LYS A 202 -17.39 -20.82 8.83
CA LYS A 202 -17.90 -20.75 10.23
C LYS A 202 -16.77 -20.65 11.26
N HIS A 203 -15.63 -21.30 11.02
CA HIS A 203 -14.49 -21.24 11.93
C HIS A 203 -13.81 -19.87 11.92
N ALA A 204 -13.71 -19.24 10.75
CA ALA A 204 -13.16 -17.87 10.66
C ALA A 204 -14.06 -16.88 11.37
N ILE A 205 -15.40 -16.94 11.13
CA ILE A 205 -16.39 -16.10 11.82
C ILE A 205 -16.30 -16.28 13.35
N ALA A 206 -16.29 -17.54 13.82
CA ALA A 206 -16.19 -17.81 15.27
C ALA A 206 -14.89 -17.25 15.88
N MET A 207 -13.76 -17.36 15.16
CA MET A 207 -12.47 -16.80 15.60
C MET A 207 -12.52 -15.28 15.67
N VAL A 208 -13.08 -14.64 14.64
CA VAL A 208 -13.19 -13.17 14.58
C VAL A 208 -14.13 -12.66 15.68
N HIS A 209 -15.25 -13.31 15.97
CA HIS A 209 -16.09 -12.96 17.14
C HIS A 209 -15.32 -13.02 18.45
N ARG A 210 -14.45 -14.02 18.65
CA ARG A 210 -13.57 -14.08 19.82
C ARG A 210 -12.59 -12.92 19.88
N TRP A 211 -12.03 -12.52 18.73
CA TRP A 211 -11.17 -11.33 18.63
C TRP A 211 -11.92 -10.04 18.96
N MET A 212 -13.14 -9.87 18.45
CA MET A 212 -14.01 -8.73 18.77
C MET A 212 -14.35 -8.67 20.26
N ALA A 213 -14.47 -9.83 20.92
CA ALA A 213 -14.68 -9.92 22.38
C ALA A 213 -13.39 -9.74 23.20
N GLY A 214 -12.24 -9.47 22.56
CA GLY A 214 -10.96 -9.22 23.24
C GLY A 214 -10.17 -10.48 23.60
N HIS A 215 -10.56 -11.67 23.11
CA HIS A 215 -9.81 -12.89 23.38
C HIS A 215 -8.51 -12.96 22.57
N ASP A 216 -7.38 -13.27 23.26
CA ASP A 216 -6.09 -13.50 22.63
C ASP A 216 -5.94 -14.95 22.13
N VAL A 217 -6.62 -15.28 21.04
CA VAL A 217 -6.63 -16.61 20.44
C VAL A 217 -6.19 -16.54 18.98
N LEU A 218 -5.44 -17.54 18.56
CA LEU A 218 -4.97 -17.71 17.17
C LEU A 218 -5.17 -19.17 16.74
N PRO A 219 -5.18 -19.45 15.43
CA PRO A 219 -5.21 -20.83 14.96
C PRO A 219 -4.06 -21.65 15.55
N ASP A 220 -4.34 -22.89 15.94
CA ASP A 220 -3.33 -23.78 16.52
C ASP A 220 -2.11 -23.91 15.60
N GLY A 221 -0.91 -23.78 16.18
CA GLY A 221 0.35 -23.84 15.46
C GLY A 221 0.70 -22.58 14.66
N TYR A 222 -0.11 -21.50 14.76
CA TYR A 222 0.27 -20.22 14.20
C TYR A 222 1.33 -19.54 15.07
N ALA A 223 2.46 -19.17 14.46
CA ALA A 223 3.55 -18.52 15.19
C ALA A 223 3.17 -17.10 15.63
N THR A 224 3.30 -16.83 16.92
CA THR A 224 3.06 -15.50 17.54
C THR A 224 4.28 -14.57 17.48
N TYR A 225 5.43 -15.12 17.14
CA TYR A 225 6.70 -14.43 17.03
C TYR A 225 7.39 -14.73 15.70
N ARG A 226 8.20 -13.78 15.20
CA ARG A 226 9.10 -13.97 14.05
C ARG A 226 10.50 -13.52 14.43
N GLU A 227 11.51 -14.29 14.02
CA GLU A 227 12.93 -13.94 14.21
C GLU A 227 13.31 -12.57 13.65
N SER A 228 12.61 -12.13 12.59
CA SER A 228 12.78 -10.79 11.98
C SER A 228 12.28 -9.63 12.85
N GLY A 229 11.74 -9.88 14.04
CA GLY A 229 11.11 -8.88 14.92
C GLY A 229 9.76 -8.33 14.39
N ARG A 230 9.33 -8.70 13.19
CA ARG A 230 8.05 -8.23 12.62
C ARG A 230 6.89 -8.95 13.25
N THR A 231 5.89 -8.21 13.71
CA THR A 231 4.64 -8.78 14.22
C THR A 231 3.97 -9.68 13.17
N PRO A 232 3.60 -10.93 13.50
CA PRO A 232 2.92 -11.83 12.58
C PRO A 232 1.57 -11.28 12.10
N GLY A 233 1.19 -11.63 10.86
CA GLY A 233 0.03 -11.01 10.19
C GLY A 233 -1.29 -11.19 10.94
N LEU A 234 -1.58 -12.37 11.50
CA LEU A 234 -2.83 -12.59 12.27
C LEU A 234 -2.82 -11.92 13.64
N VAL A 235 -1.65 -11.73 14.26
CA VAL A 235 -1.55 -10.95 15.51
C VAL A 235 -1.99 -9.52 15.26
N ARG A 236 -1.48 -8.90 14.18
CA ARG A 236 -1.91 -7.54 13.76
C ARG A 236 -3.38 -7.48 13.33
N ALA A 237 -3.86 -8.51 12.62
CA ALA A 237 -5.26 -8.57 12.17
C ALA A 237 -6.20 -8.64 13.38
N ARG A 238 -5.91 -9.48 14.38
CA ARG A 238 -6.67 -9.59 15.62
C ARG A 238 -6.75 -8.25 16.34
N GLU A 239 -5.61 -7.60 16.55
CA GLU A 239 -5.52 -6.32 17.25
C GLU A 239 -6.33 -5.23 16.54
N MET A 240 -6.21 -5.15 15.22
CA MET A 240 -6.97 -4.22 14.41
C MET A 240 -8.47 -4.54 14.42
N ILE A 241 -8.88 -5.81 14.31
CA ILE A 241 -10.29 -6.22 14.36
C ILE A 241 -10.89 -5.86 15.72
N TYR A 242 -10.16 -6.03 16.81
CA TYR A 242 -10.59 -5.60 18.13
C TYR A 242 -10.81 -4.08 18.21
N GLN A 243 -9.90 -3.28 17.66
CA GLN A 243 -10.03 -1.82 17.61
C GLN A 243 -11.22 -1.36 16.76
N GLU A 244 -11.53 -2.07 15.70
CA GLU A 244 -12.56 -1.71 14.71
C GLU A 244 -13.90 -2.45 14.91
N ARG A 245 -14.05 -3.20 16.03
CA ARG A 245 -15.17 -4.12 16.27
C ARG A 245 -16.55 -3.49 16.17
N ASP A 246 -16.69 -2.24 16.60
CA ASP A 246 -17.99 -1.55 16.70
C ASP A 246 -18.61 -1.25 15.33
N ARG A 247 -17.79 -1.29 14.25
CA ARG A 247 -18.22 -1.08 12.87
C ARG A 247 -18.23 -2.37 12.04
N LEU A 248 -18.01 -3.53 12.68
CA LEU A 248 -17.95 -4.83 11.99
C LEU A 248 -19.19 -5.66 12.28
N THR A 249 -19.85 -6.11 11.22
CA THR A 249 -20.91 -7.13 11.28
C THR A 249 -20.43 -8.37 10.52
N LEU A 250 -20.56 -9.56 11.12
CA LEU A 250 -20.17 -10.82 10.49
C LEU A 250 -21.40 -11.61 10.11
N VAL A 251 -21.48 -12.04 8.87
CA VAL A 251 -22.59 -12.82 8.33
C VAL A 251 -22.05 -14.10 7.69
N TRP A 252 -22.53 -15.22 8.15
CA TRP A 252 -22.25 -16.48 7.47
C TRP A 252 -23.09 -16.61 6.21
N VAL A 253 -22.43 -16.95 5.11
CA VAL A 253 -23.07 -17.30 3.84
C VAL A 253 -22.77 -18.76 3.50
N LYS A 254 -23.64 -19.39 2.73
CA LYS A 254 -23.36 -20.75 2.25
C LYS A 254 -22.51 -20.67 1.00
N GLY A 255 -21.31 -21.26 1.04
CA GLY A 255 -20.40 -21.30 -0.09
C GLY A 255 -21.01 -21.94 -1.33
N HIS A 256 -20.63 -21.48 -2.50
CA HIS A 256 -21.05 -21.99 -3.82
C HIS A 256 -22.59 -22.03 -4.05
N ARG A 257 -23.28 -20.99 -3.61
CA ARG A 257 -24.73 -20.82 -3.78
C ARG A 257 -25.09 -19.60 -4.64
N GLY A 258 -24.14 -19.07 -5.38
CA GLY A 258 -24.35 -17.96 -6.30
C GLY A 258 -24.45 -16.58 -5.61
N GLU A 259 -23.93 -16.45 -4.37
CA GLU A 259 -23.76 -15.14 -3.76
C GLU A 259 -22.60 -14.43 -4.47
N PRO A 260 -22.84 -13.34 -5.22
CA PRO A 260 -21.83 -12.82 -6.18
C PRO A 260 -20.54 -12.36 -5.52
N LEU A 261 -20.60 -11.66 -4.37
CA LEU A 261 -19.37 -11.22 -3.70
C LEU A 261 -18.54 -12.39 -3.20
N ASN A 262 -19.20 -13.46 -2.68
CA ASN A 262 -18.51 -14.66 -2.19
C ASN A 262 -17.85 -15.44 -3.34
N GLU A 263 -18.55 -15.61 -4.46
CA GLU A 263 -17.95 -16.21 -5.66
C GLU A 263 -16.78 -15.38 -6.22
N GLY A 264 -16.89 -14.05 -6.14
CA GLY A 264 -15.81 -13.15 -6.52
C GLY A 264 -14.59 -13.25 -5.60
N ALA A 265 -14.80 -13.33 -4.28
CA ALA A 265 -13.72 -13.51 -3.30
C ALA A 265 -13.00 -14.84 -3.50
N ASP A 266 -13.73 -15.95 -3.72
CA ASP A 266 -13.18 -17.28 -4.06
C ASP A 266 -12.36 -17.23 -5.36
N ALA A 267 -12.89 -16.60 -6.42
CA ALA A 267 -12.17 -16.45 -7.69
C ALA A 267 -10.84 -15.67 -7.51
N LEU A 268 -10.84 -14.59 -6.73
CA LEU A 268 -9.65 -13.81 -6.40
C LEU A 268 -8.66 -14.63 -5.55
N ALA A 269 -9.14 -15.37 -4.54
CA ALA A 269 -8.29 -16.23 -3.71
C ALA A 269 -7.62 -17.35 -4.54
N ARG A 270 -8.36 -17.95 -5.46
CA ARG A 270 -7.83 -18.95 -6.40
C ARG A 270 -6.82 -18.35 -7.39
N LEU A 271 -7.08 -17.15 -7.89
CA LEU A 271 -6.14 -16.43 -8.77
C LEU A 271 -4.82 -16.18 -8.01
N ALA A 272 -4.90 -15.70 -6.76
CA ALA A 272 -3.74 -15.43 -5.93
C ALA A 272 -2.91 -16.70 -5.62
N SER A 273 -3.57 -17.82 -5.26
CA SER A 273 -2.86 -19.07 -4.97
C SER A 273 -2.19 -19.68 -6.20
N ARG A 274 -2.83 -19.59 -7.38
CA ARG A 274 -2.24 -20.03 -8.67
C ARG A 274 -1.02 -19.19 -9.06
N TYR A 275 -1.13 -17.87 -8.96
CA TYR A 275 -0.03 -16.97 -9.28
C TYR A 275 1.17 -17.18 -8.36
N ALA A 276 0.93 -17.38 -7.05
CA ALA A 276 1.98 -17.68 -6.09
C ALA A 276 2.70 -19.01 -6.35
N LEU A 277 2.00 -20.00 -6.91
CA LEU A 277 2.58 -21.29 -7.31
C LEU A 277 3.58 -21.16 -8.47
N GLY A 278 3.49 -20.08 -9.28
CA GLY A 278 4.44 -19.80 -10.36
C GLY A 278 4.18 -20.57 -11.66
N GLY A 279 3.14 -21.42 -11.72
CA GLY A 279 2.82 -22.24 -12.91
C GLY A 279 1.74 -21.64 -13.82
N SER A 280 1.29 -20.42 -13.56
CA SER A 280 0.14 -19.84 -14.27
C SER A 280 0.44 -19.27 -15.65
N GLY A 281 1.70 -19.07 -15.99
CA GLY A 281 2.11 -18.37 -17.21
C GLY A 281 1.70 -16.89 -17.27
N LEU A 282 1.14 -16.35 -16.16
CA LEU A 282 0.68 -14.98 -16.08
C LEU A 282 1.84 -14.05 -15.72
N ASP A 283 1.99 -12.96 -16.45
CA ASP A 283 2.78 -11.84 -16.00
C ASP A 283 2.01 -10.97 -14.99
N SER A 284 2.68 -9.96 -14.43
CA SER A 284 2.09 -9.10 -13.42
C SER A 284 0.95 -8.22 -13.95
N ALA A 285 0.97 -7.86 -15.23
CA ALA A 285 -0.05 -7.04 -15.85
C ALA A 285 -1.32 -7.86 -16.09
N GLU A 286 -1.19 -9.04 -16.67
CA GLU A 286 -2.29 -9.98 -16.91
C GLU A 286 -2.91 -10.45 -15.59
N TYR A 287 -2.11 -10.70 -14.55
CA TYR A 287 -2.61 -11.03 -13.21
C TYR A 287 -3.51 -9.94 -12.65
N ARG A 288 -3.08 -8.66 -12.76
CA ARG A 288 -3.89 -7.51 -12.30
C ARG A 288 -5.16 -7.35 -13.13
N ARG A 289 -5.04 -7.36 -14.46
CA ARG A 289 -6.18 -7.25 -15.36
C ARG A 289 -7.27 -8.29 -15.03
N ARG A 290 -6.89 -9.55 -14.81
CA ARG A 290 -7.85 -10.60 -14.41
C ARG A 290 -8.49 -10.32 -13.05
N ALA A 291 -7.75 -9.79 -12.09
CA ALA A 291 -8.30 -9.42 -10.80
C ALA A 291 -9.30 -8.26 -10.93
N ASP A 292 -8.99 -7.24 -11.73
CA ASP A 292 -9.88 -6.11 -12.01
C ASP A 292 -11.18 -6.58 -12.70
N ASP A 293 -11.07 -7.44 -13.72
CA ASP A 293 -12.22 -8.00 -14.45
C ASP A 293 -13.16 -8.82 -13.53
N LEU A 294 -12.58 -9.67 -12.67
CA LEU A 294 -13.33 -10.43 -11.68
C LEU A 294 -14.05 -9.51 -10.69
N ALA A 295 -13.33 -8.55 -10.12
CA ALA A 295 -13.90 -7.62 -9.16
C ALA A 295 -15.05 -6.80 -9.76
N ALA A 296 -14.84 -6.24 -10.94
CA ALA A 296 -15.87 -5.47 -11.64
C ALA A 296 -17.11 -6.30 -12.01
N THR A 297 -16.93 -7.56 -12.39
CA THR A 297 -18.03 -8.45 -12.78
C THR A 297 -18.90 -8.80 -11.57
N PHE A 298 -18.29 -9.31 -10.51
CA PHE A 298 -19.04 -9.80 -9.35
C PHE A 298 -19.63 -8.69 -8.48
N SER A 299 -18.96 -7.53 -8.36
CA SER A 299 -19.53 -6.40 -7.63
C SER A 299 -20.74 -5.79 -8.35
N ARG A 300 -20.72 -5.70 -9.69
CA ARG A 300 -21.87 -5.27 -10.48
C ARG A 300 -23.05 -6.24 -10.34
N GLU A 301 -22.78 -7.54 -10.38
CA GLU A 301 -23.82 -8.55 -10.21
C GLU A 301 -24.49 -8.48 -8.83
N PHE A 302 -23.68 -8.35 -7.77
CA PHE A 302 -24.20 -8.15 -6.41
C PHE A 302 -25.10 -6.94 -6.30
N ASN A 303 -24.66 -5.77 -6.83
CA ASN A 303 -25.45 -4.55 -6.76
C ASN A 303 -26.74 -4.66 -7.57
N ARG A 304 -26.71 -5.34 -8.73
CA ARG A 304 -27.90 -5.59 -9.55
C ARG A 304 -28.94 -6.44 -8.80
N GLN A 305 -28.53 -7.49 -8.10
CA GLN A 305 -29.44 -8.35 -7.34
C GLN A 305 -30.07 -7.65 -6.12
N ARG A 306 -29.44 -6.62 -5.59
CA ARG A 306 -29.96 -5.86 -4.45
C ARG A 306 -30.87 -4.68 -4.86
N THR A 307 -30.86 -4.27 -6.11
CA THR A 307 -31.71 -3.22 -6.65
C THR A 307 -32.94 -3.77 -7.39
N ALA A 308 -32.98 -5.09 -7.64
CA ALA A 308 -34.13 -5.79 -8.19
C ALA A 308 -35.06 -6.30 -7.09
#